data_6d2a9910448a57caa94e85f7251e7803
#
_entry.id   6d2a9910448a57caa94e85f7251e7803
#
_cell.length_a   1.000
_cell.length_b   1.000
_cell.length_c   1.000
_cell.angle_alpha   90.00
_cell.angle_beta   90.00
_cell.angle_gamma   90.00
#
_symmetry.space_group_name_H-M   'P 1'
#
loop_
_entity.id
_entity.type
_entity.pdbx_description
1 polymer ?
#
loop_
_entity_poly.entity_id
_entity_poly.type
_entity_poly.pdbx_seq_one_letter_code
_entity_poly.pdbx_strand_id
1 'polypeptide(L)'
;MAVQGFNRRTFLGAASATGLTLAAGGTLTACGSGAKANAGAEASAKLKLPAYVAANVPQPDLPGNAQGLDAGYLRYPKNLVQRSGAKPGDGEPITALTETFTTMPPAMRRNAYWQELNRRVGSEFRMTIVNGLGEESVYRSKFNALIAGGELPDLMWFPPNQGLKNIPQLLDAKFHDLTEYLSGDAVKEYPNLANIPSYAWQTAVVNGRIAGYAVPYGRMGQVYVANEDFWKPVGGLEFDSAQDFFEKAKDLLDTKRKKWVLEPAYVNHMMQFATWYGLQNKWQEKDGKLTYMYETDEYLAGLEFAIKCQKAELFYPDPNLRTTLEKMGGGFLGLHVQSFPGFLNDSAMYDWPEKVVVPFAAEKGMQPSWHYGYGSVGFTAINNKVPKKRVKTLLKVLDFLSAPMGTETRRFLDNGIEGKHWDLSKDGDVILNDKGNAEVLTTRQAINFFGNAPQSLYLPGKPDVTRGIHETEVELIKIAQADASTGFFSDTYAGKGQSSKTELEESVKDIIAGREPLSSFKSDILPKWRRTAGDAMRREYETAMAKGKK
;
A
#
# COMPACT_ATOMS: atom_id res chain seq x y z
N MET A 1 4.29 38.97 35.08
CA MET A 1 4.99 39.69 34.00
C MET A 1 4.26 39.38 32.71
N ALA A 2 3.72 40.40 32.08
CA ALA A 2 2.79 40.29 30.95
C ALA A 2 3.54 39.97 29.66
N VAL A 3 2.98 39.03 28.87
CA VAL A 3 3.42 38.77 27.50
C VAL A 3 2.47 39.50 26.56
N GLN A 4 3.02 40.46 25.82
CA GLN A 4 2.32 41.26 24.82
C GLN A 4 2.00 40.41 23.56
N GLY A 5 0.75 40.49 23.11
CA GLY A 5 0.28 39.94 21.86
C GLY A 5 0.76 40.73 20.64
N PHE A 6 1.13 40.02 19.58
CA PHE A 6 1.39 40.63 18.27
C PHE A 6 0.13 40.58 17.38
N ASN A 7 -0.24 41.80 16.93
CA ASN A 7 -1.44 42.06 16.16
C ASN A 7 -1.21 41.81 14.68
N ARG A 8 -2.10 41.00 14.05
CA ARG A 8 -2.21 40.86 12.61
C ARG A 8 -2.96 42.06 12.03
N ARG A 9 -2.28 42.94 11.32
CA ARG A 9 -2.80 43.84 10.26
C ARG A 9 -1.71 44.83 9.88
N THR A 10 -1.15 44.67 8.68
CA THR A 10 -0.71 45.73 7.73
C THR A 10 0.32 45.15 6.76
N PHE A 11 -0.12 44.80 5.58
CA PHE A 11 0.66 44.93 4.34
C PHE A 11 -0.31 44.85 3.15
N LEU A 12 -0.88 45.99 2.81
CA LEU A 12 -1.52 46.22 1.52
C LEU A 12 -1.00 47.59 1.04
N GLY A 13 -0.40 47.61 -0.13
CA GLY A 13 -0.17 48.89 -0.79
C GLY A 13 1.04 48.88 -1.73
N ALA A 14 0.73 49.05 -2.98
CA ALA A 14 1.56 49.54 -4.10
C ALA A 14 1.98 48.50 -5.14
N ALA A 15 1.19 48.37 -6.19
CA ALA A 15 1.63 47.97 -7.52
C ALA A 15 1.17 49.01 -8.53
N SER A 16 2.10 49.77 -9.05
CA SER A 16 1.90 50.73 -10.14
C SER A 16 1.98 50.02 -11.49
N ALA A 17 1.03 50.31 -12.34
CA ALA A 17 0.94 49.86 -13.72
C ALA A 17 2.00 50.53 -14.62
N THR A 18 2.60 49.76 -15.51
CA THR A 18 3.15 50.27 -16.77
C THR A 18 2.79 49.29 -17.87
N GLY A 19 1.92 49.72 -18.76
CA GLY A 19 1.56 49.00 -19.98
C GLY A 19 2.61 49.14 -21.05
N LEU A 20 2.81 48.09 -21.83
CA LEU A 20 3.37 48.11 -23.16
C LEU A 20 2.65 47.07 -24.03
N THR A 21 1.83 47.59 -24.90
CA THR A 21 1.22 46.87 -26.05
C THR A 21 2.27 46.55 -27.08
N LEU A 22 2.39 45.27 -27.48
CA LEU A 22 2.93 44.87 -28.76
C LEU A 22 2.08 43.72 -29.30
N ALA A 23 1.33 44.05 -30.33
CA ALA A 23 0.61 43.10 -31.16
C ALA A 23 1.61 42.37 -32.09
N ALA A 24 1.62 41.05 -32.00
CA ALA A 24 2.08 40.19 -33.10
C ALA A 24 1.26 38.89 -33.03
N GLY A 25 0.42 38.69 -34.04
CA GLY A 25 -0.35 37.46 -34.22
C GLY A 25 0.56 36.27 -34.42
N GLY A 26 0.45 35.32 -33.52
CA GLY A 26 1.00 34.00 -33.64
C GLY A 26 -0.04 33.03 -33.15
N THR A 27 -0.66 32.28 -34.06
CA THR A 27 -1.51 31.12 -33.74
C THR A 27 -0.71 30.11 -32.95
N LEU A 28 -0.83 30.11 -31.63
CA LEU A 28 -0.39 29.00 -30.78
C LEU A 28 -1.32 27.83 -31.04
N THR A 29 -0.94 27.00 -32.01
CA THR A 29 -1.42 25.63 -32.09
C THR A 29 -1.10 24.94 -30.77
N ALA A 30 -2.13 24.64 -29.99
CA ALA A 30 -2.08 23.76 -28.82
C ALA A 30 -1.69 22.37 -29.32
N CYS A 31 -0.38 22.11 -29.50
CA CYS A 31 0.15 20.79 -29.80
C CYS A 31 0.28 19.97 -28.51
N GLY A 32 -0.69 19.08 -28.27
CA GLY A 32 -0.29 17.70 -28.13
C GLY A 32 0.17 17.20 -26.76
N SER A 33 -0.54 17.46 -25.63
CA SER A 33 -0.42 16.56 -24.47
C SER A 33 -1.03 15.17 -24.76
N GLY A 34 -2.03 15.09 -25.64
CA GLY A 34 -2.66 13.83 -26.03
C GLY A 34 -1.78 12.87 -26.85
N ALA A 35 -0.86 13.39 -27.68
CA ALA A 35 0.00 12.54 -28.51
C ALA A 35 1.11 11.83 -27.71
N LYS A 36 1.67 12.44 -26.67
CA LYS A 36 2.69 11.81 -25.80
C LYS A 36 2.09 10.77 -24.84
N ALA A 37 0.92 11.04 -24.27
CA ALA A 37 0.19 10.07 -23.43
C ALA A 37 -0.21 8.82 -24.26
N ASN A 38 -0.57 9.02 -25.52
CA ASN A 38 -0.92 7.93 -26.44
C ASN A 38 0.28 7.03 -26.82
N ALA A 39 1.47 7.59 -27.01
CA ALA A 39 2.68 6.83 -27.30
C ALA A 39 3.13 5.98 -26.09
N GLY A 40 2.94 6.49 -24.87
CA GLY A 40 3.28 5.78 -23.65
C GLY A 40 2.42 4.52 -23.40
N ALA A 41 1.14 4.56 -23.77
CA ALA A 41 0.23 3.42 -23.63
C ALA A 41 0.61 2.26 -24.57
N GLU A 42 0.93 2.55 -25.86
CA GLU A 42 1.40 1.53 -26.80
C GLU A 42 2.75 0.92 -26.39
N ALA A 43 3.66 1.74 -25.87
CA ALA A 43 4.93 1.27 -25.37
C ALA A 43 4.77 0.38 -24.13
N SER A 44 3.84 0.72 -23.21
CA SER A 44 3.54 -0.08 -22.02
C SER A 44 3.01 -1.47 -22.37
N ALA A 45 2.17 -1.56 -23.39
CA ALA A 45 1.60 -2.82 -23.85
C ALA A 45 2.62 -3.76 -24.51
N LYS A 46 3.67 -3.22 -25.12
CA LYS A 46 4.75 -3.98 -25.77
C LYS A 46 5.89 -4.31 -24.80
N LEU A 47 5.90 -3.72 -23.61
CA LEU A 47 6.95 -3.93 -22.63
C LEU A 47 6.89 -5.35 -22.07
N LYS A 48 8.01 -6.06 -22.12
CA LYS A 48 8.18 -7.31 -21.40
C LYS A 48 8.48 -7.02 -19.94
N LEU A 49 7.58 -7.38 -19.04
CA LEU A 49 7.85 -7.31 -17.61
C LEU A 49 9.05 -8.19 -17.24
N PRO A 50 9.74 -7.93 -16.11
CA PRO A 50 10.80 -8.79 -15.60
C PRO A 50 10.34 -10.24 -15.50
N ALA A 51 11.18 -11.17 -16.01
CA ALA A 51 10.88 -12.58 -15.98
C ALA A 51 10.95 -13.11 -14.54
N TYR A 52 9.88 -13.76 -14.08
CA TYR A 52 9.87 -14.37 -12.76
C TYR A 52 10.76 -15.61 -12.70
N VAL A 53 11.61 -15.69 -11.69
CA VAL A 53 12.41 -16.87 -11.36
C VAL A 53 12.24 -17.17 -9.88
N ALA A 54 11.72 -18.34 -9.56
CA ALA A 54 11.57 -18.77 -8.18
C ALA A 54 12.94 -18.82 -7.47
N ALA A 55 13.01 -18.32 -6.24
CA ALA A 55 14.23 -18.38 -5.45
C ALA A 55 14.56 -19.83 -5.06
N ASN A 56 15.83 -20.19 -5.12
CA ASN A 56 16.31 -21.46 -4.61
C ASN A 56 16.59 -21.35 -3.11
N VAL A 57 15.55 -21.52 -2.30
CA VAL A 57 15.55 -21.43 -0.84
C VAL A 57 14.88 -22.67 -0.23
N PRO A 58 15.03 -22.93 1.08
CA PRO A 58 14.28 -23.98 1.76
C PRO A 58 12.80 -23.88 1.46
N GLN A 59 12.18 -25.01 1.14
CA GLN A 59 10.76 -25.05 0.80
C GLN A 59 9.91 -24.59 1.98
N PRO A 60 8.88 -23.75 1.75
CA PRO A 60 7.94 -23.36 2.78
C PRO A 60 7.07 -24.57 3.21
N ASP A 61 6.63 -24.57 4.47
CA ASP A 61 5.68 -25.57 4.98
C ASP A 61 4.32 -25.42 4.32
N LEU A 62 3.96 -24.19 3.96
CA LEU A 62 2.71 -23.79 3.30
C LEU A 62 3.07 -23.12 1.97
N PRO A 63 2.80 -23.76 0.83
CA PRO A 63 3.24 -23.21 -0.46
C PRO A 63 2.45 -21.96 -0.87
N GLY A 64 3.16 -20.96 -1.37
CA GLY A 64 2.57 -19.80 -2.04
C GLY A 64 2.23 -20.08 -3.52
N ASN A 65 1.64 -19.11 -4.20
CA ASN A 65 1.33 -19.20 -5.64
C ASN A 65 1.46 -17.87 -6.40
N ALA A 66 1.35 -17.94 -7.72
CA ALA A 66 1.45 -16.78 -8.59
C ALA A 66 0.26 -15.80 -8.50
N GLN A 67 -0.86 -16.21 -7.91
CA GLN A 67 -2.03 -15.36 -7.68
C GLN A 67 -1.87 -14.44 -6.47
N GLY A 68 -0.85 -14.66 -5.64
CA GLY A 68 -0.53 -13.82 -4.49
C GLY A 68 -0.82 -14.47 -3.15
N LEU A 69 -0.97 -15.81 -3.11
CA LEU A 69 -0.91 -16.58 -1.87
C LEU A 69 0.52 -16.52 -1.35
N ASP A 70 0.70 -16.09 -0.12
CA ASP A 70 2.00 -15.96 0.49
C ASP A 70 2.56 -17.34 0.91
N ALA A 71 3.85 -17.55 0.72
CA ALA A 71 4.51 -18.76 1.23
C ALA A 71 4.63 -18.67 2.75
N GLY A 72 4.23 -19.73 3.47
CA GLY A 72 4.23 -19.77 4.93
C GLY A 72 5.28 -20.71 5.52
N TYR A 73 5.94 -20.26 6.58
CA TYR A 73 6.89 -21.02 7.37
C TYR A 73 6.37 -21.15 8.81
N LEU A 74 6.17 -22.38 9.27
CA LEU A 74 5.68 -22.66 10.62
C LEU A 74 6.78 -22.54 11.68
N ARG A 75 8.05 -22.62 11.24
CA ARG A 75 9.26 -22.39 12.01
C ARG A 75 10.27 -21.63 11.14
N TYR A 76 11.19 -20.93 11.77
CA TYR A 76 12.26 -20.29 11.01
C TYR A 76 13.11 -21.33 10.29
N PRO A 77 13.40 -21.19 8.98
CA PRO A 77 14.18 -22.17 8.22
C PRO A 77 15.59 -22.37 8.84
N LYS A 78 15.99 -23.64 9.03
CA LYS A 78 17.30 -23.95 9.65
C LYS A 78 18.46 -23.91 8.66
N ASN A 79 18.26 -24.42 7.44
CA ASN A 79 19.29 -24.54 6.41
C ASN A 79 19.27 -23.32 5.49
N LEU A 80 19.74 -22.18 5.98
CA LEU A 80 19.71 -20.94 5.22
C LEU A 80 20.72 -20.93 4.08
N VAL A 81 20.26 -20.45 2.92
CA VAL A 81 21.14 -20.23 1.78
C VAL A 81 22.10 -19.09 2.10
N GLN A 82 23.41 -19.39 2.00
CA GLN A 82 24.45 -18.40 2.21
C GLN A 82 24.62 -17.53 0.98
N ARG A 83 24.82 -16.24 1.20
CA ARG A 83 25.14 -15.34 0.10
C ARG A 83 26.55 -15.62 -0.40
N SER A 84 26.68 -15.87 -1.69
CA SER A 84 27.98 -15.96 -2.38
C SER A 84 28.34 -14.64 -3.06
N GLY A 85 29.63 -14.39 -3.25
CA GLY A 85 30.14 -13.27 -4.01
C GLY A 85 30.47 -12.01 -3.21
N ALA A 86 30.92 -10.98 -3.93
CA ALA A 86 31.37 -9.71 -3.37
C ALA A 86 30.22 -8.90 -2.76
N LYS A 87 30.56 -7.93 -1.91
CA LYS A 87 29.60 -6.94 -1.42
C LYS A 87 28.96 -6.21 -2.61
N PRO A 88 27.65 -5.90 -2.57
CA PRO A 88 26.96 -5.31 -3.72
C PRO A 88 27.33 -3.84 -3.97
N GLY A 89 27.74 -3.10 -2.95
CA GLY A 89 28.11 -1.69 -3.05
C GLY A 89 29.52 -1.47 -3.58
N ASP A 90 29.85 -0.23 -3.88
CA ASP A 90 31.12 0.22 -4.48
C ASP A 90 31.98 1.08 -3.55
N GLY A 91 31.61 1.21 -2.27
CA GLY A 91 32.27 2.06 -1.29
C GLY A 91 31.72 3.49 -1.23
N GLU A 92 31.12 3.99 -2.30
CA GLU A 92 30.51 5.31 -2.32
C GLU A 92 29.21 5.35 -1.50
N PRO A 93 28.91 6.45 -0.82
CA PRO A 93 27.63 6.61 -0.10
C PRO A 93 26.42 6.45 -1.02
N ILE A 94 25.34 5.88 -0.48
CA ILE A 94 24.04 5.75 -1.14
C ILE A 94 23.04 6.62 -0.40
N THR A 95 22.52 7.64 -1.05
CA THR A 95 21.49 8.52 -0.49
C THR A 95 20.10 8.01 -0.84
N ALA A 96 19.17 8.03 0.12
CA ALA A 96 17.80 7.58 -0.10
C ALA A 96 16.76 8.48 0.61
N LEU A 97 15.60 8.67 -0.02
CA LEU A 97 14.40 9.23 0.62
C LEU A 97 13.40 8.11 0.86
N THR A 98 12.96 7.99 2.10
CA THR A 98 12.01 6.97 2.53
C THR A 98 11.12 7.46 3.67
N GLU A 99 10.17 6.65 4.09
CA GLU A 99 9.21 6.93 5.16
C GLU A 99 9.26 5.82 6.23
N THR A 100 8.76 6.12 7.42
CA THR A 100 8.51 5.13 8.47
C THR A 100 7.18 5.41 9.16
N PHE A 101 6.47 4.36 9.54
CA PHE A 101 5.23 4.41 10.31
C PHE A 101 5.42 3.86 11.73
N THR A 102 6.66 3.80 12.20
CA THR A 102 7.01 3.47 13.58
C THR A 102 7.80 4.61 14.21
N THR A 103 8.28 4.41 15.43
CA THR A 103 9.26 5.30 16.06
C THR A 103 10.48 5.47 15.17
N MET A 104 10.99 6.69 15.08
CA MET A 104 12.20 7.00 14.31
C MET A 104 13.39 6.16 14.79
N PRO A 105 14.15 5.52 13.89
CA PRO A 105 15.30 4.73 14.27
C PRO A 105 16.38 5.60 14.94
N PRO A 106 17.19 5.01 15.84
CA PRO A 106 18.38 5.67 16.33
C PRO A 106 19.30 6.09 15.18
N ALA A 107 19.95 7.24 15.30
CA ALA A 107 20.89 7.70 14.29
C ALA A 107 21.99 6.64 14.01
N MET A 108 22.43 6.50 12.76
CA MET A 108 23.35 5.47 12.27
C MET A 108 24.54 5.24 13.20
N ARG A 109 25.19 6.30 13.72
CA ARG A 109 26.34 6.20 14.64
C ARG A 109 26.02 5.50 15.98
N ARG A 110 24.76 5.37 16.36
CA ARG A 110 24.27 4.72 17.58
C ARG A 110 23.37 3.51 17.29
N ASN A 111 23.41 3.00 16.06
CA ASN A 111 22.57 1.91 15.59
C ASN A 111 23.46 0.81 15.01
N ALA A 112 23.69 -0.23 15.78
CA ALA A 112 24.58 -1.32 15.39
C ALA A 112 24.05 -2.14 14.20
N TYR A 113 22.71 -2.23 14.05
CA TYR A 113 22.11 -2.87 12.89
C TYR A 113 22.42 -2.08 11.61
N TRP A 114 22.23 -0.76 11.61
CA TRP A 114 22.50 0.09 10.44
C TRP A 114 23.98 0.08 10.06
N GLN A 115 24.87 0.09 11.05
CA GLN A 115 26.32 -0.03 10.81
C GLN A 115 26.68 -1.37 10.17
N GLU A 116 26.10 -2.48 10.67
CA GLU A 116 26.33 -3.81 10.11
C GLU A 116 25.74 -3.95 8.70
N LEU A 117 24.57 -3.35 8.43
CA LEU A 117 23.99 -3.27 7.10
C LEU A 117 24.96 -2.59 6.12
N ASN A 118 25.49 -1.43 6.48
CA ASN A 118 26.49 -0.72 5.68
C ASN A 118 27.73 -1.57 5.41
N ARG A 119 28.21 -2.28 6.44
CA ARG A 119 29.36 -3.18 6.31
C ARG A 119 29.08 -4.35 5.34
N ARG A 120 27.89 -4.95 5.40
CA ARG A 120 27.48 -6.06 4.53
C ARG A 120 27.22 -5.60 3.09
N VAL A 121 26.61 -4.45 2.92
CA VAL A 121 26.39 -3.83 1.60
C VAL A 121 27.72 -3.37 1.01
N GLY A 122 28.65 -2.85 1.81
CA GLY A 122 29.91 -2.26 1.34
C GLY A 122 29.79 -0.83 0.87
N SER A 123 28.71 -0.14 1.27
CA SER A 123 28.46 1.28 1.05
C SER A 123 27.66 1.84 2.23
N GLU A 124 27.83 3.12 2.53
CA GLU A 124 27.11 3.80 3.60
C GLU A 124 25.73 4.26 3.12
N PHE A 125 24.66 3.77 3.72
CA PHE A 125 23.33 4.32 3.52
C PHE A 125 23.13 5.62 4.30
N ARG A 126 22.83 6.71 3.58
CA ARG A 126 22.42 8.02 4.11
C ARG A 126 20.95 8.25 3.83
N MET A 127 20.10 7.75 4.73
CA MET A 127 18.65 7.83 4.56
C MET A 127 18.08 9.13 5.12
N THR A 128 17.28 9.83 4.33
CA THR A 128 16.33 10.82 4.82
C THR A 128 15.02 10.10 5.09
N ILE A 129 14.74 9.85 6.36
CA ILE A 129 13.55 9.11 6.81
C ILE A 129 12.49 10.13 7.23
N VAL A 130 11.31 10.06 6.63
CA VAL A 130 10.15 10.88 6.99
C VAL A 130 9.27 10.10 7.96
N ASN A 131 8.76 10.75 8.99
CA ASN A 131 7.80 10.14 9.89
C ASN A 131 6.38 10.23 9.30
N GLY A 132 5.81 9.10 8.94
CA GLY A 132 4.44 8.95 8.41
C GLY A 132 3.37 8.83 9.49
N LEU A 133 3.76 8.72 10.78
CA LEU A 133 2.82 8.79 11.89
C LEU A 133 2.33 10.22 12.06
N GLY A 134 1.15 10.53 11.61
CA GLY A 134 0.56 11.86 11.75
C GLY A 134 -0.16 12.33 10.50
N GLU A 135 0.26 13.44 9.92
CA GLU A 135 -0.38 13.99 8.73
C GLU A 135 0.10 13.26 7.46
N GLU A 136 -0.83 12.72 6.68
CA GLU A 136 -0.56 11.98 5.42
C GLU A 136 0.27 12.75 4.37
N SER A 137 0.50 14.03 4.57
CA SER A 137 1.14 14.89 3.57
C SER A 137 2.63 15.14 3.81
N VAL A 138 3.23 14.64 4.90
CA VAL A 138 4.62 14.99 5.28
C VAL A 138 5.62 14.45 4.26
N TYR A 139 5.49 13.17 3.84
CA TYR A 139 6.35 12.61 2.80
C TYR A 139 6.20 13.37 1.47
N ARG A 140 4.97 13.61 1.02
CA ARG A 140 4.70 14.39 -0.20
C ARG A 140 5.30 15.79 -0.15
N SER A 141 5.20 16.46 0.99
CA SER A 141 5.79 17.80 1.17
C SER A 141 7.31 17.75 1.05
N LYS A 142 7.98 16.78 1.70
CA LYS A 142 9.43 16.57 1.58
C LYS A 142 9.84 16.18 0.17
N PHE A 143 9.09 15.28 -0.47
CA PHE A 143 9.29 14.88 -1.87
C PHE A 143 9.27 16.10 -2.79
N ASN A 144 8.22 16.92 -2.72
CA ASN A 144 8.07 18.11 -3.55
C ASN A 144 9.18 19.16 -3.30
N ALA A 145 9.61 19.32 -2.05
CA ALA A 145 10.69 20.23 -1.71
C ALA A 145 12.03 19.80 -2.34
N LEU A 146 12.34 18.50 -2.35
CA LEU A 146 13.55 17.96 -3.00
C LEU A 146 13.49 18.13 -4.52
N ILE A 147 12.33 17.91 -5.13
CA ILE A 147 12.13 18.14 -6.56
C ILE A 147 12.38 19.62 -6.91
N ALA A 148 11.79 20.53 -6.14
CA ALA A 148 11.94 21.97 -6.36
C ALA A 148 13.39 22.46 -6.12
N GLY A 149 14.08 21.90 -5.12
CA GLY A 149 15.48 22.21 -4.82
C GLY A 149 16.49 21.59 -5.80
N GLY A 150 16.08 20.60 -6.60
CA GLY A 150 16.96 19.94 -7.56
C GLY A 150 18.03 19.01 -6.94
N GLU A 151 17.97 18.79 -5.61
CA GLU A 151 18.88 17.92 -4.87
C GLU A 151 18.23 16.58 -4.56
N LEU A 152 18.07 15.74 -5.58
CA LEU A 152 17.46 14.43 -5.44
C LEU A 152 18.46 13.40 -4.91
N PRO A 153 18.05 12.50 -3.98
CA PRO A 153 18.88 11.38 -3.56
C PRO A 153 19.08 10.37 -4.70
N ASP A 154 20.03 9.44 -4.53
CA ASP A 154 20.28 8.37 -5.48
C ASP A 154 19.07 7.47 -5.67
N LEU A 155 18.41 7.11 -4.55
CA LEU A 155 17.22 6.27 -4.49
C LEU A 155 16.04 7.07 -3.94
N MET A 156 14.92 7.05 -4.65
CA MET A 156 13.74 7.79 -4.26
C MET A 156 12.49 6.93 -4.39
N TRP A 157 11.79 6.73 -3.28
CA TRP A 157 10.55 5.97 -3.27
C TRP A 157 9.37 6.77 -3.84
N PHE A 158 8.59 6.13 -4.70
CA PHE A 158 7.38 6.65 -5.32
C PHE A 158 6.16 5.86 -4.82
N PRO A 159 5.48 6.33 -3.77
CA PRO A 159 4.26 5.70 -3.26
C PRO A 159 3.09 5.86 -4.22
N PRO A 160 2.24 4.82 -4.38
CA PRO A 160 1.12 4.85 -5.33
C PRO A 160 -0.04 5.76 -4.88
N ASN A 161 -0.17 6.02 -3.57
CA ASN A 161 -1.37 6.59 -2.99
C ASN A 161 -1.19 8.00 -2.37
N GLN A 162 -0.01 8.62 -2.52
CA GLN A 162 0.26 9.93 -1.89
C GLN A 162 -0.01 11.15 -2.78
N GLY A 163 -0.70 10.98 -3.91
CA GLY A 163 -1.12 12.08 -4.78
C GLY A 163 0.05 12.90 -5.34
N LEU A 164 1.16 12.24 -5.69
CA LEU A 164 2.30 12.87 -6.37
C LEU A 164 1.89 13.28 -7.78
N LYS A 165 2.22 14.52 -8.17
CA LYS A 165 1.80 15.09 -9.46
C LYS A 165 2.90 14.99 -10.52
N ASN A 166 2.48 14.98 -11.78
CA ASN A 166 3.38 15.02 -12.97
C ASN A 166 4.45 13.92 -12.95
N ILE A 167 4.12 12.73 -12.43
CA ILE A 167 5.06 11.62 -12.28
C ILE A 167 5.74 11.23 -13.59
N PRO A 168 5.03 11.05 -14.73
CA PRO A 168 5.69 10.68 -15.99
C PRO A 168 6.75 11.69 -16.41
N GLN A 169 6.43 12.99 -16.39
CA GLN A 169 7.34 14.07 -16.77
C GLN A 169 8.54 14.18 -15.81
N LEU A 170 8.29 13.98 -14.52
CA LEU A 170 9.33 13.97 -13.51
C LEU A 170 10.30 12.81 -13.72
N LEU A 171 9.77 11.60 -13.94
CA LEU A 171 10.57 10.41 -14.21
C LEU A 171 11.42 10.59 -15.49
N ASP A 172 10.83 11.12 -16.57
CA ASP A 172 11.54 11.39 -17.82
C ASP A 172 12.69 12.39 -17.64
N ALA A 173 12.47 13.41 -16.83
CA ALA A 173 13.43 14.51 -16.65
C ALA A 173 14.54 14.19 -15.63
N LYS A 174 14.29 13.35 -14.62
CA LYS A 174 15.14 13.25 -13.43
C LYS A 174 15.58 11.84 -13.05
N PHE A 175 15.03 10.78 -13.65
CA PHE A 175 15.32 9.41 -13.25
C PHE A 175 15.74 8.54 -14.44
N HIS A 176 16.52 7.50 -14.17
CA HIS A 176 16.93 6.53 -15.17
C HIS A 176 15.75 5.68 -15.64
N ASP A 177 15.73 5.37 -16.94
CA ASP A 177 14.96 4.26 -17.49
C ASP A 177 15.69 2.95 -17.15
N LEU A 178 15.01 2.07 -16.40
CA LEU A 178 15.59 0.79 -15.98
C LEU A 178 15.19 -0.38 -16.89
N THR A 179 14.51 -0.11 -18.00
CA THR A 179 14.02 -1.15 -18.92
C THR A 179 15.15 -2.03 -19.46
N GLU A 180 16.29 -1.44 -19.85
CA GLU A 180 17.43 -2.21 -20.37
C GLU A 180 18.03 -3.17 -19.33
N TYR A 181 17.88 -2.87 -18.03
CA TYR A 181 18.46 -3.67 -16.93
C TYR A 181 17.51 -4.73 -16.40
N LEU A 182 16.19 -4.53 -16.54
CA LEU A 182 15.18 -5.32 -15.80
C LEU A 182 14.15 -6.01 -16.71
N SER A 183 13.98 -5.58 -17.98
CA SER A 183 12.95 -6.14 -18.87
C SER A 183 13.27 -7.58 -19.28
N GLY A 184 12.24 -8.44 -19.27
CA GLY A 184 12.37 -9.84 -19.68
C GLY A 184 13.46 -10.55 -18.90
N ASP A 185 14.39 -11.20 -19.60
CA ASP A 185 15.48 -11.99 -18.99
C ASP A 185 16.62 -11.15 -18.41
N ALA A 186 16.68 -9.85 -18.69
CA ALA A 186 17.72 -8.97 -18.15
C ALA A 186 17.70 -8.92 -16.61
N VAL A 187 16.54 -9.06 -16.00
CA VAL A 187 16.39 -9.12 -14.53
C VAL A 187 17.13 -10.28 -13.89
N LYS A 188 17.45 -11.36 -14.62
CA LYS A 188 18.17 -12.54 -14.10
C LYS A 188 19.60 -12.23 -13.66
N GLU A 189 20.18 -11.07 -14.07
CA GLU A 189 21.42 -10.55 -13.47
C GLU A 189 21.27 -10.27 -11.96
N TYR A 190 20.03 -10.12 -11.48
CA TYR A 190 19.64 -9.80 -10.10
C TYR A 190 18.66 -10.86 -9.57
N PRO A 191 19.18 -11.99 -9.04
CA PRO A 191 18.35 -13.17 -8.74
C PRO A 191 17.19 -12.91 -7.78
N ASN A 192 17.36 -12.04 -6.78
CA ASN A 192 16.31 -11.71 -5.84
C ASN A 192 15.27 -10.75 -6.45
N LEU A 193 15.68 -9.86 -7.38
CA LEU A 193 14.75 -9.05 -8.14
C LEU A 193 13.94 -9.92 -9.13
N ALA A 194 14.55 -10.95 -9.71
CA ALA A 194 13.85 -11.92 -10.55
C ALA A 194 12.82 -12.76 -9.77
N ASN A 195 12.94 -12.86 -8.44
CA ASN A 195 11.97 -13.53 -7.58
C ASN A 195 10.74 -12.67 -7.24
N ILE A 196 10.70 -11.39 -7.64
CA ILE A 196 9.55 -10.53 -7.40
C ILE A 196 8.42 -10.91 -8.35
N PRO A 197 7.20 -11.18 -7.84
CA PRO A 197 6.06 -11.55 -8.67
C PRO A 197 5.73 -10.50 -9.74
N SER A 198 5.32 -10.95 -10.92
CA SER A 198 5.05 -10.06 -12.08
C SER A 198 4.00 -8.99 -11.81
N TYR A 199 2.99 -9.28 -10.96
CA TYR A 199 1.97 -8.30 -10.60
C TYR A 199 2.55 -7.08 -9.85
N ALA A 200 3.61 -7.26 -9.05
CA ALA A 200 4.25 -6.16 -8.34
C ALA A 200 4.95 -5.20 -9.31
N TRP A 201 5.56 -5.71 -10.37
CA TRP A 201 6.25 -4.90 -11.39
C TRP A 201 5.33 -3.95 -12.16
N GLN A 202 4.03 -4.28 -12.27
CA GLN A 202 3.06 -3.41 -12.95
C GLN A 202 3.01 -2.00 -12.35
N THR A 203 3.24 -1.86 -11.04
CA THR A 203 3.26 -0.56 -10.36
C THR A 203 4.46 0.31 -10.73
N ALA A 204 5.53 -0.29 -11.22
CA ALA A 204 6.75 0.39 -11.66
C ALA A 204 6.77 0.71 -13.18
N VAL A 205 5.71 0.33 -13.91
CA VAL A 205 5.60 0.63 -15.34
C VAL A 205 4.94 1.99 -15.54
N VAL A 206 5.68 2.91 -16.16
CA VAL A 206 5.19 4.26 -16.49
C VAL A 206 5.59 4.58 -17.93
N ASN A 207 4.64 4.98 -18.76
CA ASN A 207 4.86 5.36 -20.18
C ASN A 207 5.67 4.32 -20.97
N GLY A 208 5.41 3.03 -20.76
CA GLY A 208 6.04 1.95 -21.53
C GLY A 208 7.46 1.62 -21.14
N ARG A 209 7.91 2.06 -19.96
CA ARG A 209 9.22 1.74 -19.42
C ARG A 209 9.14 1.28 -17.98
N ILE A 210 10.13 0.55 -17.52
CA ILE A 210 10.33 0.23 -16.12
C ILE A 210 11.01 1.44 -15.47
N ALA A 211 10.20 2.24 -14.76
CA ALA A 211 10.63 3.51 -14.17
C ALA A 211 11.42 3.34 -12.86
N GLY A 212 11.35 2.17 -12.24
CA GLY A 212 12.01 1.90 -10.98
C GLY A 212 11.99 0.42 -10.62
N TYR A 213 12.63 0.09 -9.52
CA TYR A 213 12.51 -1.19 -8.85
C TYR A 213 11.16 -1.27 -8.14
N ALA A 214 10.32 -2.24 -8.48
CA ALA A 214 9.06 -2.47 -7.78
C ALA A 214 9.35 -2.96 -6.36
N VAL A 215 8.88 -2.23 -5.34
CA VAL A 215 9.06 -2.63 -3.94
C VAL A 215 7.96 -3.62 -3.58
N PRO A 216 8.25 -4.94 -3.51
CA PRO A 216 7.21 -5.93 -3.32
C PRO A 216 6.58 -5.85 -1.93
N TYR A 217 5.31 -6.18 -1.88
CA TYR A 217 4.52 -6.25 -0.67
C TYR A 217 3.46 -7.35 -0.81
N GLY A 218 2.79 -7.74 0.27
CA GLY A 218 1.69 -8.70 0.18
C GLY A 218 0.62 -8.23 -0.81
N ARG A 219 0.10 -9.16 -1.61
CA ARG A 219 -0.99 -8.86 -2.55
C ARG A 219 -2.35 -8.78 -1.87
N MET A 220 -2.43 -9.27 -0.64
CA MET A 220 -3.64 -9.20 0.17
C MET A 220 -4.02 -7.75 0.43
N GLY A 221 -5.29 -7.42 0.21
CA GLY A 221 -5.84 -6.08 0.38
C GLY A 221 -6.25 -5.77 1.81
N GLN A 222 -7.35 -5.04 1.97
CA GLN A 222 -7.94 -4.82 3.28
C GLN A 222 -8.74 -6.05 3.72
N VAL A 223 -8.71 -6.31 5.02
CA VAL A 223 -9.44 -7.41 5.66
C VAL A 223 -10.33 -6.89 6.77
N TYR A 224 -11.38 -7.66 7.05
CA TYR A 224 -12.30 -7.40 8.13
C TYR A 224 -11.89 -8.27 9.33
N VAL A 225 -11.31 -7.64 10.35
CA VAL A 225 -10.75 -8.35 11.52
C VAL A 225 -11.73 -8.32 12.67
N ALA A 226 -11.98 -9.48 13.23
CA ALA A 226 -12.85 -9.69 14.38
C ALA A 226 -12.07 -10.12 15.63
N ASN A 227 -12.55 -9.74 16.79
CA ASN A 227 -12.24 -10.43 18.03
C ASN A 227 -13.19 -11.64 18.16
N GLU A 228 -12.68 -12.86 17.99
CA GLU A 228 -13.50 -14.08 18.01
C GLU A 228 -14.27 -14.25 19.32
N ASP A 229 -13.66 -13.92 20.47
CA ASP A 229 -14.31 -14.01 21.78
C ASP A 229 -15.51 -13.06 21.91
N PHE A 230 -15.47 -11.92 21.26
CA PHE A 230 -16.58 -10.97 21.24
C PHE A 230 -17.83 -11.58 20.58
N TRP A 231 -17.65 -12.45 19.56
CA TRP A 231 -18.73 -13.04 18.75
C TRP A 231 -19.24 -14.40 19.29
N LYS A 232 -18.53 -15.04 20.23
CA LYS A 232 -18.94 -16.33 20.82
C LYS A 232 -20.39 -16.37 21.36
N PRO A 233 -20.91 -15.31 22.02
CA PRO A 233 -22.27 -15.34 22.55
C PRO A 233 -23.37 -15.52 21.52
N VAL A 234 -23.11 -15.18 20.25
CA VAL A 234 -24.07 -15.28 19.14
C VAL A 234 -23.73 -16.41 18.14
N GLY A 235 -22.86 -17.34 18.53
CA GLY A 235 -22.50 -18.51 17.72
C GLY A 235 -21.25 -18.34 16.85
N GLY A 236 -20.47 -17.27 17.07
CA GLY A 236 -19.20 -17.04 16.36
C GLY A 236 -19.32 -16.18 15.11
N LEU A 237 -18.39 -16.37 14.16
CA LEU A 237 -18.17 -15.52 12.99
C LEU A 237 -18.73 -16.11 11.69
N GLU A 238 -19.61 -17.10 11.77
CA GLU A 238 -20.30 -17.64 10.60
C GLU A 238 -21.61 -16.89 10.39
N PHE A 239 -21.84 -16.42 9.17
CA PHE A 239 -23.01 -15.62 8.81
C PHE A 239 -23.67 -16.17 7.54
N ASP A 240 -24.96 -16.44 7.60
CA ASP A 240 -25.75 -16.93 6.47
C ASP A 240 -26.13 -15.82 5.48
N SER A 241 -26.14 -14.56 5.93
CA SER A 241 -26.50 -13.40 5.15
C SER A 241 -26.12 -12.09 5.85
N ALA A 242 -26.21 -10.96 5.14
CA ALA A 242 -26.07 -9.63 5.75
C ALA A 242 -27.13 -9.37 6.83
N GLN A 243 -28.33 -9.94 6.68
CA GLN A 243 -29.39 -9.82 7.71
C GLN A 243 -29.02 -10.61 8.97
N ASP A 244 -28.51 -11.84 8.84
CA ASP A 244 -28.04 -12.64 9.98
C ASP A 244 -26.91 -11.94 10.74
N PHE A 245 -25.91 -11.42 10.00
CA PHE A 245 -24.87 -10.57 10.60
C PHE A 245 -25.46 -9.40 11.39
N PHE A 246 -26.44 -8.70 10.81
CA PHE A 246 -27.04 -7.52 11.44
C PHE A 246 -27.77 -7.87 12.74
N GLU A 247 -28.53 -8.97 12.79
CA GLU A 247 -29.23 -9.39 14.01
C GLU A 247 -28.23 -9.83 15.08
N LYS A 248 -27.23 -10.66 14.75
CA LYS A 248 -26.15 -11.05 15.66
C LYS A 248 -25.39 -9.83 16.21
N ALA A 249 -25.12 -8.84 15.34
CA ALA A 249 -24.46 -7.60 15.74
C ALA A 249 -25.31 -6.79 16.75
N LYS A 250 -26.62 -6.72 16.55
CA LYS A 250 -27.53 -6.05 17.50
C LYS A 250 -27.57 -6.76 18.87
N ASP A 251 -27.55 -8.09 18.86
CA ASP A 251 -27.56 -8.87 20.10
C ASP A 251 -26.28 -8.68 20.92
N LEU A 252 -25.16 -8.32 20.28
CA LEU A 252 -23.88 -8.04 20.94
C LEU A 252 -23.72 -6.60 21.41
N LEU A 253 -24.54 -5.67 20.93
CA LEU A 253 -24.47 -4.25 21.30
C LEU A 253 -24.86 -4.09 22.78
N ASP A 254 -23.96 -3.54 23.60
CA ASP A 254 -24.22 -3.20 25.00
C ASP A 254 -23.60 -1.85 25.36
N THR A 255 -24.30 -0.78 25.06
CA THR A 255 -23.82 0.59 25.30
C THR A 255 -23.62 0.90 26.78
N LYS A 256 -24.36 0.20 27.70
CA LYS A 256 -24.19 0.34 29.16
C LYS A 256 -22.85 -0.20 29.60
N ARG A 257 -22.38 -1.30 29.00
CA ARG A 257 -21.05 -1.88 29.24
C ARG A 257 -19.97 -1.35 28.29
N LYS A 258 -20.30 -0.30 27.52
CA LYS A 258 -19.39 0.32 26.54
C LYS A 258 -18.90 -0.66 25.46
N LYS A 259 -19.77 -1.56 25.01
CA LYS A 259 -19.49 -2.53 23.94
C LYS A 259 -20.18 -2.09 22.64
N TRP A 260 -19.41 -1.96 21.57
CA TRP A 260 -19.88 -1.70 20.22
C TRP A 260 -19.34 -2.75 19.25
N VAL A 261 -20.02 -2.91 18.14
CA VAL A 261 -19.65 -3.93 17.15
C VAL A 261 -18.63 -3.40 16.15
N LEU A 262 -18.81 -2.16 15.69
CA LEU A 262 -18.04 -1.57 14.58
C LEU A 262 -17.22 -0.37 15.06
N GLU A 263 -15.96 -0.26 14.61
CA GLU A 263 -15.18 0.96 14.79
C GLU A 263 -15.80 2.13 14.00
N PRO A 264 -15.44 3.40 14.28
CA PRO A 264 -16.06 4.57 13.64
C PRO A 264 -15.55 4.85 12.21
N ALA A 265 -15.01 3.85 11.52
CA ALA A 265 -14.49 3.95 10.15
C ALA A 265 -15.60 3.67 9.11
N TYR A 266 -16.62 4.54 9.06
CA TYR A 266 -17.86 4.34 8.29
C TYR A 266 -17.65 3.89 6.84
N VAL A 267 -16.78 4.57 6.08
CA VAL A 267 -16.53 4.26 4.67
C VAL A 267 -15.82 2.92 4.52
N ASN A 268 -14.87 2.61 5.40
CA ASN A 268 -14.16 1.34 5.37
C ASN A 268 -15.11 0.16 5.62
N HIS A 269 -15.98 0.27 6.63
CA HIS A 269 -17.02 -0.74 6.90
C HIS A 269 -18.00 -0.86 5.74
N MET A 270 -18.47 0.26 5.19
CA MET A 270 -19.36 0.27 4.02
C MET A 270 -18.74 -0.46 2.84
N MET A 271 -17.45 -0.26 2.58
CA MET A 271 -16.73 -0.96 1.52
C MET A 271 -16.66 -2.48 1.79
N GLN A 272 -16.44 -2.91 3.03
CA GLN A 272 -16.49 -4.32 3.40
C GLN A 272 -17.89 -4.91 3.22
N PHE A 273 -18.92 -4.21 3.65
CA PHE A 273 -20.32 -4.64 3.42
C PHE A 273 -20.62 -4.79 1.94
N ALA A 274 -20.19 -3.84 1.11
CA ALA A 274 -20.41 -3.89 -0.33
C ALA A 274 -19.76 -5.12 -0.99
N THR A 275 -18.67 -5.66 -0.45
CA THR A 275 -18.07 -6.92 -0.95
C THR A 275 -18.97 -8.13 -0.75
N TRP A 276 -19.86 -8.12 0.26
CA TRP A 276 -20.84 -9.19 0.47
C TRP A 276 -21.90 -9.24 -0.63
N TYR A 277 -22.15 -8.09 -1.28
CA TYR A 277 -23.03 -7.95 -2.46
C TYR A 277 -22.26 -8.19 -3.77
N GLY A 278 -20.95 -8.43 -3.74
CA GLY A 278 -20.12 -8.69 -4.92
C GLY A 278 -19.44 -7.45 -5.51
N LEU A 279 -19.24 -6.37 -4.73
CA LEU A 279 -18.60 -5.15 -5.21
C LEU A 279 -17.27 -5.42 -5.92
N GLN A 280 -17.13 -4.93 -7.13
CA GLN A 280 -15.90 -4.99 -7.92
C GLN A 280 -14.75 -4.16 -7.31
N ASN A 281 -13.50 -4.54 -7.62
CA ASN A 281 -12.31 -3.81 -7.18
C ASN A 281 -12.05 -2.62 -8.12
N LYS A 282 -12.48 -1.42 -7.73
CA LYS A 282 -12.32 -0.15 -8.47
C LYS A 282 -12.85 -0.24 -9.90
N TRP A 283 -11.98 -0.45 -10.89
CA TRP A 283 -12.36 -0.54 -12.30
C TRP A 283 -12.58 -1.99 -12.73
N GLN A 284 -13.72 -2.26 -13.34
CA GLN A 284 -14.03 -3.53 -14.01
C GLN A 284 -14.12 -3.30 -15.52
N GLU A 285 -13.50 -4.18 -16.30
CA GLU A 285 -13.58 -4.16 -17.77
C GLU A 285 -14.59 -5.18 -18.26
N LYS A 286 -15.50 -4.74 -19.10
CA LYS A 286 -16.42 -5.60 -19.86
C LYS A 286 -16.55 -5.06 -21.27
N ASP A 287 -16.25 -5.89 -22.26
CA ASP A 287 -16.38 -5.56 -23.70
C ASP A 287 -15.64 -4.25 -24.10
N GLY A 288 -14.48 -4.02 -23.52
CA GLY A 288 -13.65 -2.82 -23.76
C GLY A 288 -14.14 -1.56 -23.04
N LYS A 289 -15.14 -1.66 -22.19
CA LYS A 289 -15.68 -0.58 -21.38
C LYS A 289 -15.35 -0.75 -19.91
N LEU A 290 -15.06 0.36 -19.26
CA LEU A 290 -14.75 0.40 -17.82
C LEU A 290 -15.94 0.95 -17.03
N THR A 291 -16.27 0.25 -15.95
CA THR A 291 -17.19 0.73 -14.92
C THR A 291 -16.42 0.89 -13.61
N TYR A 292 -16.60 2.00 -12.92
CA TYR A 292 -15.99 2.22 -11.62
C TYR A 292 -16.94 1.76 -10.49
N MET A 293 -16.39 1.23 -9.39
CA MET A 293 -17.17 0.67 -8.28
C MET A 293 -18.29 1.61 -7.74
N TYR A 294 -18.08 2.94 -7.74
CA TYR A 294 -19.09 3.91 -7.29
C TYR A 294 -20.36 3.94 -8.14
N GLU A 295 -20.31 3.36 -9.35
CA GLU A 295 -21.40 3.37 -10.31
C GLU A 295 -22.26 2.11 -10.26
N THR A 296 -21.97 1.20 -9.32
CA THR A 296 -22.59 -0.11 -9.23
C THR A 296 -23.71 -0.15 -8.17
N ASP A 297 -24.63 -1.08 -8.33
CA ASP A 297 -25.71 -1.29 -7.35
C ASP A 297 -25.16 -1.94 -6.07
N GLU A 298 -24.07 -2.72 -6.16
CA GLU A 298 -23.38 -3.33 -5.02
C GLU A 298 -22.80 -2.25 -4.08
N TYR A 299 -22.26 -1.16 -4.65
CA TYR A 299 -21.79 -0.03 -3.84
C TYR A 299 -22.94 0.64 -3.07
N LEU A 300 -24.08 0.83 -3.73
CA LEU A 300 -25.28 1.38 -3.08
C LEU A 300 -25.83 0.45 -2.01
N ALA A 301 -25.87 -0.85 -2.27
CA ALA A 301 -26.32 -1.84 -1.28
C ALA A 301 -25.44 -1.82 -0.02
N GLY A 302 -24.12 -1.72 -0.19
CA GLY A 302 -23.19 -1.53 0.92
C GLY A 302 -23.44 -0.23 1.70
N LEU A 303 -23.74 0.87 1.00
CA LEU A 303 -24.06 2.16 1.61
C LEU A 303 -25.39 2.10 2.40
N GLU A 304 -26.42 1.50 1.83
CA GLU A 304 -27.70 1.29 2.52
C GLU A 304 -27.55 0.44 3.77
N PHE A 305 -26.71 -0.62 3.70
CA PHE A 305 -26.44 -1.46 4.85
C PHE A 305 -25.65 -0.72 5.94
N ALA A 306 -24.68 0.12 5.57
CA ALA A 306 -23.95 0.95 6.54
C ALA A 306 -24.88 1.96 7.24
N ILE A 307 -25.81 2.57 6.51
CA ILE A 307 -26.85 3.45 7.09
C ILE A 307 -27.72 2.67 8.07
N LYS A 308 -28.11 1.43 7.73
CA LYS A 308 -28.87 0.55 8.61
C LYS A 308 -28.12 0.25 9.92
N CYS A 309 -26.83 -0.05 9.82
CA CYS A 309 -25.96 -0.28 10.99
C CYS A 309 -25.80 0.99 11.86
N GLN A 310 -25.67 2.16 11.22
CA GLN A 310 -25.59 3.44 11.94
C GLN A 310 -26.89 3.78 12.68
N LYS A 311 -28.03 3.57 12.06
CA LYS A 311 -29.35 3.76 12.70
C LYS A 311 -29.57 2.81 13.89
N ALA A 312 -28.92 1.65 13.89
CA ALA A 312 -28.95 0.68 14.98
C ALA A 312 -27.85 0.93 16.03
N GLU A 313 -27.10 2.05 15.94
CA GLU A 313 -26.02 2.45 16.85
C GLU A 313 -24.87 1.43 16.96
N LEU A 314 -24.64 0.62 15.94
CA LEU A 314 -23.60 -0.42 15.95
C LEU A 314 -22.18 0.15 15.90
N PHE A 315 -21.99 1.36 15.37
CA PHE A 315 -20.70 2.04 15.31
C PHE A 315 -20.31 2.67 16.63
N TYR A 316 -19.04 2.57 16.97
CA TYR A 316 -18.45 3.27 18.12
C TYR A 316 -18.67 4.79 17.98
N PRO A 317 -19.15 5.49 19.03
CA PRO A 317 -19.65 6.87 18.88
C PRO A 317 -18.57 7.94 18.73
N ASP A 318 -17.32 7.68 19.17
CA ASP A 318 -16.22 8.64 19.03
C ASP A 318 -15.52 8.48 17.67
N PRO A 319 -15.68 9.44 16.74
CA PRO A 319 -15.10 9.36 15.40
C PRO A 319 -13.55 9.49 15.41
N ASN A 320 -12.96 9.91 16.52
CA ASN A 320 -11.52 10.07 16.69
C ASN A 320 -10.89 8.93 17.50
N LEU A 321 -11.51 7.75 17.53
CA LEU A 321 -10.99 6.60 18.24
C LEU A 321 -9.55 6.30 17.83
N ARG A 322 -8.62 6.31 18.80
CA ARG A 322 -7.19 6.02 18.61
C ARG A 322 -6.77 4.69 19.23
N THR A 323 -7.68 4.03 19.96
CA THR A 323 -7.41 2.84 20.76
C THR A 323 -8.20 1.64 20.24
N THR A 324 -8.36 1.51 18.93
CA THR A 324 -9.14 0.43 18.30
C THR A 324 -8.65 -0.94 18.75
N LEU A 325 -7.35 -1.23 18.64
CA LEU A 325 -6.78 -2.53 19.01
C LEU A 325 -6.88 -2.83 20.51
N GLU A 326 -6.69 -1.82 21.36
CA GLU A 326 -6.88 -1.98 22.82
C GLU A 326 -8.34 -2.31 23.15
N LYS A 327 -9.30 -1.69 22.46
CA LYS A 327 -10.73 -1.99 22.66
C LYS A 327 -11.10 -3.36 22.09
N MET A 328 -10.52 -3.75 20.97
CA MET A 328 -10.66 -5.10 20.40
C MET A 328 -10.17 -6.15 21.42
N GLY A 329 -8.94 -6.04 21.88
CA GLY A 329 -8.35 -6.95 22.87
C GLY A 329 -9.07 -6.96 24.21
N GLY A 330 -9.63 -5.83 24.63
CA GLY A 330 -10.46 -5.71 25.85
C GLY A 330 -11.89 -6.21 25.70
N GLY A 331 -12.33 -6.67 24.53
CA GLY A 331 -13.69 -7.15 24.28
C GLY A 331 -14.76 -6.04 24.30
N PHE A 332 -14.36 -4.79 23.99
CA PHE A 332 -15.25 -3.63 23.91
C PHE A 332 -15.60 -3.26 22.47
N LEU A 333 -14.91 -3.82 21.48
CA LEU A 333 -15.14 -3.62 20.06
C LEU A 333 -15.07 -4.98 19.34
N GLY A 334 -16.01 -5.22 18.42
CA GLY A 334 -16.17 -6.52 17.77
C GLY A 334 -15.42 -6.67 16.46
N LEU A 335 -15.36 -5.58 15.65
CA LEU A 335 -14.82 -5.58 14.29
C LEU A 335 -14.09 -4.29 13.97
N HIS A 336 -13.00 -4.43 13.21
CA HIS A 336 -12.36 -3.31 12.55
C HIS A 336 -11.86 -3.68 11.13
N VAL A 337 -11.57 -2.68 10.31
CA VAL A 337 -10.98 -2.85 8.98
C VAL A 337 -9.49 -2.56 9.04
N GLN A 338 -8.67 -3.52 8.63
CA GLN A 338 -7.22 -3.41 8.65
C GLN A 338 -6.63 -3.75 7.28
N SER A 339 -5.47 -3.21 6.94
CA SER A 339 -4.67 -3.75 5.86
C SER A 339 -4.16 -5.15 6.25
N PHE A 340 -4.07 -6.06 5.29
CA PHE A 340 -3.60 -7.42 5.61
C PHE A 340 -2.21 -7.43 6.28
N PRO A 341 -1.21 -6.65 5.81
CA PRO A 341 0.07 -6.57 6.52
C PRO A 341 -0.02 -5.94 7.91
N GLY A 342 -0.96 -5.01 8.13
CA GLY A 342 -1.26 -4.49 9.47
C GLY A 342 -1.79 -5.60 10.38
N PHE A 343 -2.74 -6.40 9.89
CA PHE A 343 -3.25 -7.57 10.59
C PHE A 343 -2.15 -8.58 10.95
N LEU A 344 -1.18 -8.85 10.04
CA LEU A 344 -0.03 -9.71 10.36
C LEU A 344 0.82 -9.15 11.52
N ASN A 345 1.03 -7.83 11.54
CA ASN A 345 1.74 -7.18 12.64
C ASN A 345 0.95 -7.27 13.95
N ASP A 346 -0.36 -7.04 13.90
CA ASP A 346 -1.24 -7.12 15.06
C ASP A 346 -1.25 -8.55 15.63
N SER A 347 -1.40 -9.57 14.77
CA SER A 347 -1.33 -10.99 15.15
C SER A 347 0.03 -11.41 15.73
N ALA A 348 1.12 -10.73 15.35
CA ALA A 348 2.43 -10.93 15.95
C ALA A 348 2.54 -10.31 17.35
N MET A 349 1.93 -9.14 17.56
CA MET A 349 2.09 -8.30 18.75
C MET A 349 1.09 -8.61 19.86
N TYR A 350 -0.14 -9.04 19.51
CA TYR A 350 -1.23 -9.24 20.44
C TYR A 350 -1.57 -10.72 20.61
N ASP A 351 -2.09 -11.09 21.78
CA ASP A 351 -2.44 -12.48 22.13
C ASP A 351 -3.96 -12.71 22.22
N TRP A 352 -4.80 -11.70 21.88
CA TRP A 352 -6.23 -11.92 21.78
C TRP A 352 -6.59 -12.62 20.45
N PRO A 353 -7.69 -13.41 20.40
CA PRO A 353 -8.01 -14.22 19.22
C PRO A 353 -8.53 -13.38 18.06
N GLU A 354 -7.61 -12.93 17.23
CA GLU A 354 -7.90 -12.26 15.96
C GLU A 354 -8.29 -13.25 14.89
N LYS A 355 -9.35 -12.94 14.17
CA LYS A 355 -9.77 -13.71 13.01
C LYS A 355 -10.24 -12.80 11.88
N VAL A 356 -9.86 -13.11 10.66
CA VAL A 356 -10.40 -12.45 9.48
C VAL A 356 -11.79 -13.01 9.18
N VAL A 357 -12.76 -12.13 9.01
CA VAL A 357 -14.08 -12.48 8.47
C VAL A 357 -13.96 -12.50 6.95
N VAL A 358 -13.98 -13.69 6.37
CA VAL A 358 -14.02 -13.85 4.91
C VAL A 358 -15.38 -13.33 4.41
N PRO A 359 -15.42 -12.50 3.35
CA PRO A 359 -16.68 -12.04 2.79
C PRO A 359 -17.62 -13.19 2.44
N PHE A 360 -18.87 -13.07 2.85
CA PHE A 360 -19.95 -14.03 2.62
C PHE A 360 -21.04 -13.39 1.75
N ALA A 361 -21.92 -14.20 1.16
CA ALA A 361 -23.01 -13.68 0.34
C ALA A 361 -24.01 -12.88 1.18
N ALA A 362 -24.30 -11.63 0.80
CA ALA A 362 -25.29 -10.80 1.47
C ALA A 362 -26.70 -11.43 1.47
N GLU A 363 -27.02 -12.14 0.38
CA GLU A 363 -28.27 -12.87 0.19
C GLU A 363 -27.99 -14.20 -0.53
N LYS A 364 -28.88 -15.17 -0.36
CA LYS A 364 -28.77 -16.48 -1.00
C LYS A 364 -28.67 -16.34 -2.53
N GLY A 365 -27.62 -16.91 -3.10
CA GLY A 365 -27.37 -16.93 -4.55
C GLY A 365 -26.48 -15.78 -5.05
N MET A 366 -26.17 -14.80 -4.22
CA MET A 366 -25.15 -13.80 -4.53
C MET A 366 -23.76 -14.39 -4.44
N GLN A 367 -22.81 -13.79 -5.14
CA GLN A 367 -21.39 -14.15 -5.07
C GLN A 367 -20.65 -13.01 -4.37
N PRO A 368 -20.07 -13.24 -3.19
CA PRO A 368 -19.26 -12.23 -2.53
C PRO A 368 -17.98 -12.00 -3.33
N SER A 369 -17.36 -10.86 -3.11
CA SER A 369 -16.05 -10.52 -3.66
C SER A 369 -15.07 -10.16 -2.57
N TRP A 370 -13.80 -10.12 -2.94
CA TRP A 370 -12.76 -9.51 -2.14
C TRP A 370 -11.76 -8.78 -3.07
N HIS A 371 -11.04 -7.80 -2.55
CA HIS A 371 -10.23 -6.93 -3.38
C HIS A 371 -8.73 -7.16 -3.16
N TYR A 372 -8.02 -7.58 -4.22
CA TYR A 372 -6.56 -7.56 -4.20
C TYR A 372 -6.02 -6.16 -3.95
N GLY A 373 -4.94 -6.08 -3.17
CA GLY A 373 -4.04 -4.94 -3.16
C GLY A 373 -3.14 -4.91 -4.40
N TYR A 374 -2.26 -3.92 -4.45
CA TYR A 374 -1.33 -3.76 -5.59
C TYR A 374 -0.19 -4.79 -5.61
N GLY A 375 0.07 -5.48 -4.50
CA GLY A 375 1.23 -6.38 -4.35
C GLY A 375 2.57 -5.64 -4.31
N SER A 376 2.52 -4.33 -4.12
CA SER A 376 3.66 -3.43 -4.07
C SER A 376 3.31 -2.18 -3.27
N VAL A 377 4.26 -1.63 -2.52
CA VAL A 377 4.14 -0.30 -1.89
C VAL A 377 4.60 0.83 -2.81
N GLY A 378 4.68 0.58 -4.12
CA GLY A 378 5.18 1.50 -5.12
C GLY A 378 6.54 1.05 -5.67
N PHE A 379 7.32 1.99 -6.14
CA PHE A 379 8.63 1.68 -6.72
C PHE A 379 9.70 2.65 -6.26
N THR A 380 10.97 2.21 -6.34
CA THR A 380 12.13 3.05 -6.10
C THR A 380 12.82 3.39 -7.40
N ALA A 381 12.87 4.68 -7.73
CA ALA A 381 13.56 5.19 -8.91
C ALA A 381 15.00 5.60 -8.60
N ILE A 382 15.87 5.49 -9.59
CA ILE A 382 17.30 5.87 -9.52
C ILE A 382 17.46 7.23 -10.20
N ASN A 383 17.99 8.22 -9.47
CA ASN A 383 18.28 9.55 -9.97
C ASN A 383 19.21 9.52 -11.19
N ASN A 384 18.89 10.23 -12.27
CA ASN A 384 19.70 10.23 -13.49
C ASN A 384 21.05 10.98 -13.37
N LYS A 385 21.29 11.69 -12.26
CA LYS A 385 22.62 12.21 -11.91
C LYS A 385 23.59 11.09 -11.47
N VAL A 386 23.06 9.94 -11.05
CA VAL A 386 23.87 8.74 -10.82
C VAL A 386 24.49 8.29 -12.16
N PRO A 387 25.82 8.11 -12.24
CA PRO A 387 26.45 7.65 -13.48
C PRO A 387 25.91 6.28 -13.91
N LYS A 388 25.69 6.07 -15.22
CA LYS A 388 25.14 4.81 -15.77
C LYS A 388 25.87 3.55 -15.28
N LYS A 389 27.20 3.61 -15.14
CA LYS A 389 27.99 2.50 -14.58
C LYS A 389 27.57 2.11 -13.15
N ARG A 390 27.06 3.07 -12.37
CA ARG A 390 26.65 2.87 -10.96
C ARG A 390 25.21 2.38 -10.83
N VAL A 391 24.38 2.51 -11.88
CA VAL A 391 23.01 1.97 -11.87
C VAL A 391 23.03 0.46 -11.56
N LYS A 392 23.93 -0.31 -12.19
CA LYS A 392 24.07 -1.75 -11.90
C LYS A 392 24.48 -2.04 -10.44
N THR A 393 25.33 -1.20 -9.87
CA THR A 393 25.68 -1.29 -8.45
C THR A 393 24.46 -1.09 -7.54
N LEU A 394 23.67 -0.04 -7.80
CA LEU A 394 22.45 0.22 -7.02
C LEU A 394 21.41 -0.89 -7.19
N LEU A 395 21.26 -1.46 -8.39
CA LEU A 395 20.40 -2.62 -8.62
C LEU A 395 20.89 -3.86 -7.85
N LYS A 396 22.22 -4.11 -7.74
CA LYS A 396 22.77 -5.18 -6.88
C LYS A 396 22.53 -4.92 -5.40
N VAL A 397 22.52 -3.66 -4.98
CA VAL A 397 22.17 -3.28 -3.60
C VAL A 397 20.68 -3.52 -3.34
N LEU A 398 19.80 -3.15 -4.26
CA LEU A 398 18.36 -3.45 -4.18
C LEU A 398 18.10 -4.96 -4.22
N ASP A 399 18.85 -5.71 -5.02
CA ASP A 399 18.80 -7.18 -5.03
C ASP A 399 19.18 -7.77 -3.67
N PHE A 400 20.22 -7.24 -3.01
CA PHE A 400 20.59 -7.63 -1.64
C PHE A 400 19.46 -7.37 -0.64
N LEU A 401 18.81 -6.20 -0.71
CA LEU A 401 17.69 -5.86 0.16
C LEU A 401 16.44 -6.71 -0.12
N SER A 402 16.35 -7.28 -1.32
CA SER A 402 15.24 -8.16 -1.75
C SER A 402 15.48 -9.63 -1.47
N ALA A 403 16.51 -9.98 -0.69
CA ALA A 403 16.81 -11.38 -0.36
C ALA A 403 15.59 -12.07 0.28
N PRO A 404 15.13 -13.22 -0.24
CA PRO A 404 13.91 -13.88 0.23
C PRO A 404 14.10 -14.63 1.53
N MET A 405 12.98 -14.98 2.18
CA MET A 405 12.97 -15.88 3.35
C MET A 405 13.72 -17.17 3.04
N GLY A 406 14.43 -17.72 4.03
CA GLY A 406 15.30 -18.89 3.86
C GLY A 406 16.73 -18.55 3.47
N THR A 407 17.10 -17.28 3.37
CA THR A 407 18.49 -16.84 3.19
C THR A 407 19.09 -16.25 4.47
N GLU A 408 20.41 -16.37 4.65
CA GLU A 408 21.12 -15.72 5.75
C GLU A 408 21.02 -14.19 5.65
N THR A 409 21.05 -13.66 4.43
CA THR A 409 20.84 -12.23 4.19
C THR A 409 19.49 -11.75 4.71
N ARG A 410 18.41 -12.48 4.42
CA ARG A 410 17.07 -12.13 4.93
C ARG A 410 17.01 -12.21 6.45
N ARG A 411 17.58 -13.26 7.04
CA ARG A 411 17.64 -13.37 8.50
C ARG A 411 18.31 -12.15 9.15
N PHE A 412 19.41 -11.70 8.55
CA PHE A 412 20.05 -10.47 9.03
C PHE A 412 19.18 -9.23 8.81
N LEU A 413 18.60 -9.07 7.62
CA LEU A 413 17.75 -7.90 7.32
C LEU A 413 16.56 -7.81 8.26
N ASP A 414 15.94 -8.94 8.62
CA ASP A 414 14.75 -8.97 9.49
C ASP A 414 15.08 -8.85 10.98
N ASN A 415 16.21 -9.43 11.41
CA ASN A 415 16.44 -9.64 12.83
C ASN A 415 17.77 -9.03 13.33
N GLY A 416 18.65 -8.62 12.41
CA GLY A 416 19.94 -8.03 12.79
C GLY A 416 20.98 -9.07 13.18
N ILE A 417 21.78 -8.75 14.18
CA ILE A 417 22.95 -9.51 14.63
C ILE A 417 22.55 -10.44 15.77
N GLU A 418 22.81 -11.75 15.60
CA GLU A 418 22.61 -12.79 16.62
C GLU A 418 23.36 -12.47 17.91
N GLY A 419 22.75 -12.73 19.06
CA GLY A 419 23.30 -12.44 20.38
C GLY A 419 23.37 -10.94 20.74
N LYS A 420 23.07 -10.03 19.78
CA LYS A 420 23.01 -8.59 20.02
C LYS A 420 21.58 -8.04 19.90
N HIS A 421 20.83 -8.46 18.89
CA HIS A 421 19.50 -7.98 18.57
C HIS A 421 18.43 -9.05 18.78
N TRP A 422 18.82 -10.30 18.73
CA TRP A 422 17.95 -11.45 18.86
C TRP A 422 18.68 -12.68 19.39
N ASP A 423 17.89 -13.56 19.96
CA ASP A 423 18.29 -14.89 20.40
C ASP A 423 17.29 -15.93 19.88
N LEU A 424 17.66 -17.22 19.91
CA LEU A 424 16.73 -18.30 19.58
C LEU A 424 15.89 -18.66 20.81
N SER A 425 14.60 -18.86 20.59
CA SER A 425 13.72 -19.52 21.57
C SER A 425 14.11 -21.00 21.75
N LYS A 426 13.53 -21.67 22.74
CA LYS A 426 13.71 -23.12 22.94
C LYS A 426 13.26 -23.94 21.73
N ASP A 427 12.29 -23.42 20.97
CA ASP A 427 11.73 -24.06 19.79
C ASP A 427 12.48 -23.68 18.49
N GLY A 428 13.51 -22.83 18.59
CA GLY A 428 14.35 -22.39 17.48
C GLY A 428 13.79 -21.21 16.70
N ASP A 429 12.79 -20.51 17.22
CA ASP A 429 12.27 -19.26 16.63
C ASP A 429 13.15 -18.07 17.02
N VAL A 430 13.23 -17.09 16.13
CA VAL A 430 14.00 -15.85 16.35
C VAL A 430 13.18 -14.90 17.21
N ILE A 431 13.72 -14.50 18.36
CA ILE A 431 13.07 -13.55 19.29
C ILE A 431 13.92 -12.30 19.41
N LEU A 432 13.37 -11.17 18.98
CA LEU A 432 14.02 -9.87 19.15
C LEU A 432 14.00 -9.46 20.62
N ASN A 433 15.15 -8.95 21.09
CA ASN A 433 15.25 -8.28 22.38
C ASN A 433 14.96 -6.77 22.25
N ASP A 434 15.01 -6.02 23.35
CA ASP A 434 14.72 -4.57 23.36
C ASP A 434 15.60 -3.80 22.37
N LYS A 435 16.86 -4.20 22.21
CA LYS A 435 17.77 -3.58 21.26
C LYS A 435 17.39 -3.91 19.82
N GLY A 436 16.96 -5.14 19.56
CA GLY A 436 16.39 -5.56 18.28
C GLY A 436 15.16 -4.74 17.92
N ASN A 437 14.25 -4.59 18.86
CA ASN A 437 13.05 -3.76 18.68
C ASN A 437 13.41 -2.29 18.37
N ALA A 438 14.35 -1.72 19.10
CA ALA A 438 14.74 -0.31 18.93
C ALA A 438 15.56 -0.05 17.65
N GLU A 439 16.50 -0.92 17.29
CA GLU A 439 17.43 -0.70 16.17
C GLU A 439 16.99 -1.39 14.88
N VAL A 440 16.52 -2.65 14.96
CA VAL A 440 16.19 -3.44 13.77
C VAL A 440 14.82 -3.09 13.26
N LEU A 441 13.76 -3.26 14.06
CA LEU A 441 12.38 -3.03 13.58
C LEU A 441 12.20 -1.63 13.00
N THR A 442 12.69 -0.61 13.69
CA THR A 442 12.51 0.78 13.26
C THR A 442 13.29 1.12 11.99
N THR A 443 14.56 0.64 11.88
CA THR A 443 15.39 0.89 10.68
C THR A 443 14.91 0.07 9.49
N ARG A 444 14.58 -1.21 9.72
CA ARG A 444 14.08 -2.11 8.69
C ARG A 444 12.79 -1.57 8.08
N GLN A 445 11.87 -1.03 8.89
CA GLN A 445 10.64 -0.48 8.35
C GLN A 445 10.91 0.66 7.35
N ALA A 446 11.83 1.56 7.65
CA ALA A 446 12.22 2.61 6.71
C ALA A 446 12.86 2.03 5.43
N ILE A 447 13.65 0.96 5.54
CA ILE A 447 14.26 0.29 4.38
C ILE A 447 13.20 -0.39 3.51
N ASN A 448 12.19 -1.01 4.10
CA ASN A 448 11.16 -1.76 3.39
C ASN A 448 10.35 -0.92 2.39
N PHE A 449 10.35 0.41 2.52
CA PHE A 449 9.70 1.30 1.55
C PHE A 449 10.56 1.59 0.31
N PHE A 450 11.86 1.30 0.32
CA PHE A 450 12.69 1.45 -0.88
C PHE A 450 13.43 0.18 -1.30
N GLY A 451 13.40 -0.89 -0.48
CA GLY A 451 14.01 -2.18 -0.80
C GLY A 451 13.44 -3.28 0.10
N ASN A 452 12.68 -4.22 -0.46
CA ASN A 452 12.03 -5.29 0.28
C ASN A 452 12.02 -6.60 -0.52
N ALA A 453 11.80 -7.72 0.15
CA ALA A 453 11.55 -9.02 -0.48
C ALA A 453 10.04 -9.27 -0.66
N PRO A 454 9.66 -10.21 -1.54
CA PRO A 454 8.32 -10.76 -1.54
C PRO A 454 7.91 -11.23 -0.14
N GLN A 455 6.66 -10.99 0.21
CA GLN A 455 6.13 -11.34 1.52
C GLN A 455 6.16 -12.85 1.74
N SER A 456 6.42 -13.24 2.99
CA SER A 456 6.29 -14.61 3.48
C SER A 456 5.63 -14.57 4.84
N LEU A 457 4.76 -15.54 5.11
CA LEU A 457 4.12 -15.69 6.42
C LEU A 457 5.08 -16.40 7.38
N TYR A 458 5.44 -15.75 8.45
CA TYR A 458 6.15 -16.33 9.57
C TYR A 458 5.86 -15.52 10.83
N LEU A 459 5.26 -16.16 11.81
CA LEU A 459 5.00 -15.57 13.12
C LEU A 459 5.78 -16.36 14.19
N PRO A 460 6.84 -15.80 14.78
CA PRO A 460 7.66 -16.49 15.78
C PRO A 460 6.81 -17.02 16.94
N GLY A 461 6.93 -18.32 17.23
CA GLY A 461 6.21 -18.98 18.30
C GLY A 461 4.70 -19.21 18.07
N LYS A 462 4.15 -18.78 16.92
CA LYS A 462 2.72 -18.86 16.60
C LYS A 462 2.44 -19.67 15.32
N PRO A 463 2.86 -20.95 15.21
CA PRO A 463 2.71 -21.73 13.97
C PRO A 463 1.24 -21.97 13.58
N ASP A 464 0.35 -22.16 14.57
CA ASP A 464 -1.07 -22.38 14.29
C ASP A 464 -1.76 -21.10 13.78
N VAL A 465 -1.36 -19.92 14.28
CA VAL A 465 -1.83 -18.64 13.76
C VAL A 465 -1.33 -18.45 12.32
N THR A 466 -0.06 -18.75 12.04
CA THR A 466 0.50 -18.70 10.67
C THR A 466 -0.28 -19.60 9.72
N ARG A 467 -0.64 -20.82 10.14
CA ARG A 467 -1.47 -21.74 9.35
C ARG A 467 -2.88 -21.17 9.10
N GLY A 468 -3.55 -20.69 10.13
CA GLY A 468 -4.90 -20.12 10.01
C GLY A 468 -4.94 -18.88 9.11
N ILE A 469 -3.89 -18.06 9.12
CA ILE A 469 -3.75 -16.92 8.21
C ILE A 469 -3.63 -17.42 6.75
N HIS A 470 -2.76 -18.40 6.50
CA HIS A 470 -2.59 -18.97 5.16
C HIS A 470 -3.89 -19.62 4.62
N GLU A 471 -4.61 -20.35 5.48
CA GLU A 471 -5.93 -20.91 5.13
C GLU A 471 -6.94 -19.80 4.79
N THR A 472 -6.92 -18.71 5.52
CA THR A 472 -7.74 -17.52 5.23
C THR A 472 -7.38 -16.90 3.89
N GLU A 473 -6.10 -16.76 3.55
CA GLU A 473 -5.66 -16.28 2.24
C GLU A 473 -6.18 -17.17 1.10
N VAL A 474 -6.15 -18.49 1.29
CA VAL A 474 -6.70 -19.46 0.31
C VAL A 474 -8.18 -19.17 0.03
N GLU A 475 -8.97 -18.91 1.07
CA GLU A 475 -10.40 -18.60 0.91
C GLU A 475 -10.61 -17.22 0.25
N LEU A 476 -9.86 -16.20 0.67
CA LEU A 476 -9.94 -14.86 0.08
C LEU A 476 -9.59 -14.85 -1.41
N ILE A 477 -8.58 -15.62 -1.83
CA ILE A 477 -8.15 -15.70 -3.23
C ILE A 477 -9.23 -16.28 -4.15
N LYS A 478 -10.08 -17.20 -3.66
CA LYS A 478 -11.18 -17.78 -4.45
C LYS A 478 -12.19 -16.74 -4.94
N ILE A 479 -12.36 -15.65 -4.18
CA ILE A 479 -13.32 -14.57 -4.47
C ILE A 479 -12.64 -13.25 -4.81
N ALA A 480 -11.30 -13.26 -4.96
CA ALA A 480 -10.50 -12.07 -5.15
C ALA A 480 -10.66 -11.47 -6.55
N GLN A 481 -10.82 -10.16 -6.60
CA GLN A 481 -10.92 -9.39 -7.84
C GLN A 481 -9.75 -8.40 -7.96
N ALA A 482 -9.18 -8.31 -9.15
CA ALA A 482 -8.15 -7.33 -9.48
C ALA A 482 -8.78 -6.04 -10.02
N ASP A 483 -8.10 -4.91 -9.79
CA ASP A 483 -8.42 -3.65 -10.45
C ASP A 483 -7.94 -3.70 -11.91
N ALA A 484 -8.87 -3.61 -12.86
CA ALA A 484 -8.58 -3.69 -14.29
C ALA A 484 -7.68 -2.54 -14.78
N SER A 485 -7.60 -1.42 -14.04
CA SER A 485 -6.72 -0.30 -14.39
C SER A 485 -5.25 -0.52 -14.01
N THR A 486 -4.93 -1.60 -13.30
CA THR A 486 -3.56 -1.87 -12.84
C THR A 486 -2.59 -2.01 -14.02
N GLY A 487 -1.47 -1.29 -13.96
CA GLY A 487 -0.48 -1.23 -15.05
C GLY A 487 -0.77 -0.19 -16.13
N PHE A 488 -1.89 0.53 -16.04
CA PHE A 488 -2.21 1.66 -16.91
C PHE A 488 -2.10 2.99 -16.15
N PHE A 489 -1.72 4.03 -16.86
CA PHE A 489 -1.56 5.36 -16.27
C PHE A 489 -2.70 6.30 -16.71
N SER A 490 -3.16 7.13 -15.76
CA SER A 490 -4.11 8.21 -16.00
C SER A 490 -3.56 9.52 -15.43
N ASP A 491 -3.39 10.53 -16.28
CA ASP A 491 -3.01 11.89 -15.86
C ASP A 491 -4.05 12.51 -14.93
N THR A 492 -5.32 12.23 -15.20
CA THR A 492 -6.42 12.70 -14.35
C THR A 492 -6.38 12.04 -12.97
N TYR A 493 -6.10 10.73 -12.89
CA TYR A 493 -5.92 10.06 -11.60
C TYR A 493 -4.75 10.66 -10.82
N ALA A 494 -3.59 10.84 -11.45
CA ALA A 494 -2.42 11.42 -10.81
C ALA A 494 -2.65 12.87 -10.35
N GLY A 495 -3.43 13.67 -11.10
CA GLY A 495 -3.70 15.07 -10.77
C GLY A 495 -4.87 15.31 -9.80
N LYS A 496 -5.95 14.57 -9.97
CA LYS A 496 -7.23 14.82 -9.29
C LYS A 496 -7.83 13.59 -8.60
N GLY A 497 -7.33 12.38 -8.90
CA GLY A 497 -7.93 11.12 -8.44
C GLY A 497 -8.08 11.08 -6.93
N GLN A 498 -7.00 11.36 -6.18
CA GLN A 498 -7.03 11.31 -4.72
C GLN A 498 -7.97 12.36 -4.12
N SER A 499 -7.92 13.62 -4.59
CA SER A 499 -8.79 14.67 -4.05
C SER A 499 -10.26 14.42 -4.34
N SER A 500 -10.58 13.95 -5.56
CA SER A 500 -11.96 13.63 -5.92
C SER A 500 -12.50 12.39 -5.18
N LYS A 501 -11.64 11.41 -4.88
CA LYS A 501 -11.97 10.28 -4.01
C LYS A 501 -12.28 10.77 -2.60
N THR A 502 -11.39 11.55 -1.99
CA THR A 502 -11.58 12.08 -0.63
C THR A 502 -12.88 12.87 -0.51
N GLU A 503 -13.19 13.74 -1.50
CA GLU A 503 -14.42 14.52 -1.51
C GLU A 503 -15.67 13.63 -1.55
N LEU A 504 -15.68 12.60 -2.40
CA LEU A 504 -16.77 11.64 -2.47
C LEU A 504 -16.92 10.86 -1.15
N GLU A 505 -15.82 10.37 -0.58
CA GLU A 505 -15.83 9.60 0.67
C GLU A 505 -16.31 10.43 1.87
N GLU A 506 -15.99 11.72 1.93
CA GLU A 506 -16.54 12.61 2.97
C GLU A 506 -18.06 12.78 2.81
N SER A 507 -18.57 12.95 1.59
CA SER A 507 -20.02 12.99 1.35
C SER A 507 -20.69 11.65 1.70
N VAL A 508 -20.08 10.51 1.39
CA VAL A 508 -20.58 9.18 1.78
C VAL A 508 -20.64 9.05 3.31
N LYS A 509 -19.62 9.53 4.00
CA LYS A 509 -19.59 9.57 5.47
C LYS A 509 -20.72 10.42 6.04
N ASP A 510 -21.04 11.56 5.39
CA ASP A 510 -22.16 12.42 5.79
C ASP A 510 -23.52 11.73 5.57
N ILE A 511 -23.68 10.97 4.49
CA ILE A 511 -24.88 10.14 4.26
C ILE A 511 -25.03 9.07 5.35
N ILE A 512 -23.96 8.31 5.64
CA ILE A 512 -24.02 7.25 6.67
C ILE A 512 -24.37 7.85 8.04
N ALA A 513 -23.78 9.00 8.36
CA ALA A 513 -24.05 9.72 9.60
C ALA A 513 -25.44 10.40 9.65
N GLY A 514 -26.23 10.34 8.57
CA GLY A 514 -27.56 10.94 8.47
C GLY A 514 -27.58 12.46 8.31
N ARG A 515 -26.45 13.09 7.98
CA ARG A 515 -26.34 14.53 7.68
C ARG A 515 -26.77 14.87 6.27
N GLU A 516 -26.65 13.92 5.33
CA GLU A 516 -27.15 14.02 3.97
C GLU A 516 -28.10 12.85 3.64
N PRO A 517 -29.11 13.04 2.77
CA PRO A 517 -30.00 11.95 2.37
C PRO A 517 -29.30 11.00 1.39
N LEU A 518 -29.62 9.70 1.42
CA LEU A 518 -29.08 8.71 0.47
C LEU A 518 -29.30 9.10 -1.00
N SER A 519 -30.42 9.77 -1.32
CA SER A 519 -30.72 10.22 -2.68
C SER A 519 -29.69 11.16 -3.26
N SER A 520 -28.95 11.93 -2.42
CA SER A 520 -27.89 12.84 -2.87
C SER A 520 -26.73 12.11 -3.54
N PHE A 521 -26.52 10.83 -3.20
CA PHE A 521 -25.46 10.05 -3.85
C PHE A 521 -25.66 9.96 -5.36
N LYS A 522 -26.87 9.56 -5.82
CA LYS A 522 -27.19 9.44 -7.25
C LYS A 522 -27.45 10.79 -7.93
N SER A 523 -28.05 11.76 -7.23
CA SER A 523 -28.47 13.03 -7.83
C SER A 523 -27.34 14.06 -7.92
N ASP A 524 -26.36 14.05 -7.04
CA ASP A 524 -25.31 15.07 -6.96
C ASP A 524 -23.89 14.51 -6.84
N ILE A 525 -23.61 13.65 -5.85
CA ILE A 525 -22.26 13.22 -5.48
C ILE A 525 -21.60 12.44 -6.62
N LEU A 526 -22.23 11.38 -7.10
CA LEU A 526 -21.70 10.56 -8.20
C LEU A 526 -21.57 11.36 -9.51
N PRO A 527 -22.56 12.16 -9.95
CA PRO A 527 -22.40 13.04 -11.11
C PRO A 527 -21.26 14.05 -10.95
N LYS A 528 -21.04 14.60 -9.76
CA LYS A 528 -19.94 15.52 -9.47
C LYS A 528 -18.58 14.81 -9.62
N TRP A 529 -18.40 13.62 -9.04
CA TRP A 529 -17.21 12.82 -9.19
C TRP A 529 -16.93 12.48 -10.66
N ARG A 530 -17.96 12.07 -11.43
CA ARG A 530 -17.83 11.81 -12.88
C ARG A 530 -17.29 13.01 -13.63
N ARG A 531 -17.88 14.19 -13.44
CA ARG A 531 -17.45 15.43 -14.10
C ARG A 531 -16.04 15.86 -13.69
N THR A 532 -15.68 15.69 -12.40
CA THR A 532 -14.41 16.16 -11.85
C THR A 532 -13.23 15.28 -12.30
N ALA A 533 -13.42 13.97 -12.29
CA ALA A 533 -12.34 13.01 -12.54
C ALA A 533 -12.79 11.72 -13.25
N GLY A 534 -13.91 11.12 -12.86
CA GLY A 534 -14.28 9.74 -13.24
C GLY A 534 -14.33 9.50 -14.74
N ASP A 535 -15.03 10.36 -15.49
CA ASP A 535 -15.19 10.21 -16.94
C ASP A 535 -13.88 10.45 -17.72
N ALA A 536 -13.00 11.31 -17.21
CA ALA A 536 -11.69 11.53 -17.82
C ALA A 536 -10.77 10.33 -17.55
N MET A 537 -10.70 9.84 -16.31
CA MET A 537 -9.94 8.62 -15.95
C MET A 537 -10.38 7.42 -16.80
N ARG A 538 -11.70 7.21 -16.93
CA ARG A 538 -12.25 6.12 -17.76
C ARG A 538 -11.75 6.18 -19.19
N ARG A 539 -11.88 7.34 -19.85
CA ARG A 539 -11.41 7.51 -21.24
C ARG A 539 -9.91 7.25 -21.37
N GLU A 540 -9.12 7.71 -20.41
CA GLU A 540 -7.67 7.53 -20.42
C GLU A 540 -7.31 6.05 -20.29
N TYR A 541 -7.91 5.31 -19.35
CA TYR A 541 -7.69 3.88 -19.16
C TYR A 541 -8.23 3.05 -20.33
N GLU A 542 -9.44 3.29 -20.83
CA GLU A 542 -9.99 2.60 -22.01
C GLU A 542 -9.11 2.81 -23.25
N THR A 543 -8.59 4.02 -23.44
CA THR A 543 -7.66 4.33 -24.53
C THR A 543 -6.35 3.56 -24.38
N ALA A 544 -5.80 3.49 -23.18
CA ALA A 544 -4.58 2.76 -22.89
C ALA A 544 -4.76 1.25 -23.13
N MET A 545 -5.86 0.68 -22.65
CA MET A 545 -6.21 -0.74 -22.83
C MET A 545 -6.42 -1.12 -24.30
N ALA A 546 -7.15 -0.30 -25.06
CA ALA A 546 -7.42 -0.56 -26.48
C ALA A 546 -6.13 -0.63 -27.32
N LYS A 547 -5.11 0.13 -26.94
CA LYS A 547 -3.80 0.12 -27.60
C LYS A 547 -2.94 -1.07 -27.20
N GLY A 548 -3.13 -1.59 -25.99
CA GLY A 548 -2.46 -2.79 -25.50
C GLY A 548 -2.97 -4.10 -26.08
N LYS A 549 -4.19 -4.13 -26.61
CA LYS A 549 -4.81 -5.33 -27.24
C LYS A 549 -4.44 -5.47 -28.75
N LYS A 550 -3.77 -4.51 -29.36
CA LYS A 550 -3.28 -4.54 -30.75
C LYS A 550 -1.80 -4.90 -30.79
#